data_acdbe912857ffeea5db7cd7ad2c7396f
#
_entry.id   acdbe912857ffeea5db7cd7ad2c7396f
#
_cell.length_a   1.000
_cell.length_b   1.000
_cell.length_c   1.000
_cell.angle_alpha   90.00
_cell.angle_beta   90.00
_cell.angle_gamma   90.00
#
_symmetry.space_group_name_H-M   'P 1'
#
loop_
_entity.id
_entity.type
_entity.pdbx_description
1 polymer ?
#
loop_
_entity_poly.entity_id
_entity_poly.type
_entity_poly.pdbx_seq_one_letter_code
_entity_poly.pdbx_strand_id
1 'polypeptide(L)'
;YALFYAGHSYLHQNLTEKAIESFLELLNDGQSDLIPATRWYLALGYIKAGDATLSKKQLLLIEQTDSPFRKKARMLLRDLP
;
A
#
# COMPACT_ATOMS: atom_id res chain seq x y z
N TYR A 1 -0.12 5.09 -14.99
CA TYR A 1 -0.01 5.88 -13.73
C TYR A 1 -1.35 6.47 -13.25
N ALA A 2 -2.41 6.40 -14.06
CA ALA A 2 -3.70 7.00 -13.69
C ALA A 2 -4.26 6.40 -12.40
N LEU A 3 -4.22 5.07 -12.25
CA LEU A 3 -4.72 4.40 -11.05
C LEU A 3 -3.88 4.75 -9.82
N PHE A 4 -2.57 4.91 -10.02
CA PHE A 4 -1.67 5.27 -8.93
C PHE A 4 -2.00 6.66 -8.38
N TYR A 5 -2.16 7.63 -9.27
CA TYR A 5 -2.50 8.98 -8.86
C TYR A 5 -3.92 9.08 -8.31
N ALA A 6 -4.85 8.30 -8.87
CA ALA A 6 -6.21 8.24 -8.35
C ALA A 6 -6.22 7.73 -6.91
N GLY A 7 -5.45 6.65 -6.64
CA GLY A 7 -5.33 6.12 -5.28
C GLY A 7 -4.79 7.15 -4.30
N HIS A 8 -3.74 7.87 -4.69
CA HIS A 8 -3.17 8.94 -3.87
C HIS A 8 -4.19 10.04 -3.58
N SER A 9 -4.90 10.48 -4.62
CA SER A 9 -5.90 11.52 -4.48
C SER A 9 -7.01 11.10 -3.51
N TYR A 10 -7.48 9.85 -3.63
CA TYR A 10 -8.50 9.33 -2.73
C TYR A 10 -8.00 9.28 -1.28
N LEU A 11 -6.75 8.89 -1.06
CA LEU A 11 -6.18 8.89 0.30
C LEU A 11 -6.17 10.29 0.90
N HIS A 12 -5.77 11.29 0.13
CA HIS A 12 -5.76 12.68 0.59
C HIS A 12 -7.15 13.21 0.92
N GLN A 13 -8.16 12.70 0.24
CA GLN A 13 -9.56 13.08 0.47
C GLN A 13 -10.23 12.24 1.55
N ASN A 14 -9.49 11.32 2.18
CA ASN A 14 -10.01 10.37 3.17
C ASN A 14 -11.06 9.42 2.58
N LEU A 15 -11.02 9.21 1.26
CA LEU A 15 -11.85 8.23 0.58
C LEU A 15 -11.09 6.90 0.56
N THR A 16 -10.89 6.32 1.72
CA THR A 16 -9.98 5.22 1.95
C THR A 16 -10.35 3.96 1.16
N GLU A 17 -11.64 3.62 1.09
CA GLU A 17 -12.08 2.44 0.36
C GLU A 17 -11.81 2.57 -1.13
N LYS A 18 -12.04 3.76 -1.69
CA LYS A 18 -11.76 4.01 -3.11
C LYS A 18 -10.27 3.96 -3.40
N ALA A 19 -9.45 4.45 -2.46
CA ALA A 19 -8.00 4.38 -2.60
C ALA A 19 -7.55 2.92 -2.63
N ILE A 20 -8.04 2.10 -1.72
CA ILE A 20 -7.72 0.67 -1.66
C ILE A 20 -8.10 -0.02 -2.96
N GLU A 21 -9.31 0.24 -3.47
CA GLU A 21 -9.76 -0.32 -4.74
C GLU A 21 -8.82 0.03 -5.89
N SER A 22 -8.41 1.30 -5.98
CA SER A 22 -7.51 1.76 -7.03
C SER A 22 -6.15 1.06 -6.96
N PHE A 23 -5.59 0.93 -5.76
CA PHE A 23 -4.30 0.26 -5.60
C PHE A 23 -4.39 -1.23 -5.87
N LEU A 24 -5.47 -1.89 -5.46
CA LEU A 24 -5.66 -3.31 -5.76
C LEU A 24 -5.78 -3.56 -7.26
N GLU A 25 -6.50 -2.69 -7.95
CA GLU A 25 -6.63 -2.78 -9.40
C GLU A 25 -5.27 -2.61 -10.08
N LEU A 26 -4.47 -1.67 -9.58
CA LEU A 26 -3.13 -1.42 -10.11
C LEU A 26 -2.22 -2.64 -9.90
N LEU A 27 -2.28 -3.29 -8.74
CA LEU A 27 -1.53 -4.51 -8.48
C LEU A 27 -1.94 -5.63 -9.43
N ASN A 28 -3.23 -5.72 -9.74
CA ASN A 28 -3.74 -6.72 -10.66
C ASN A 28 -3.25 -6.50 -12.11
N ASP A 29 -3.03 -5.24 -12.48
CA ASP A 29 -2.48 -4.90 -13.80
C ASP A 29 -1.01 -5.32 -13.97
N GLY A 30 -0.29 -5.49 -12.88
CA GLY A 30 1.06 -6.03 -12.90
C GLY A 30 2.15 -5.10 -13.41
N GLN A 31 2.00 -3.80 -13.29
CA GLN A 31 3.08 -2.85 -13.62
C GLN A 31 4.18 -2.95 -12.58
N SER A 32 5.22 -3.74 -12.90
CA SER A 32 6.22 -4.18 -11.93
C SER A 32 7.01 -3.04 -11.27
N ASP A 33 7.24 -1.95 -11.97
CA ASP A 33 7.99 -0.81 -11.43
C ASP A 33 7.22 -0.05 -10.35
N LEU A 34 5.88 -0.16 -10.35
CA LEU A 34 5.04 0.50 -9.36
C LEU A 34 4.62 -0.41 -8.20
N ILE A 35 4.89 -1.72 -8.29
CA ILE A 35 4.41 -2.66 -7.28
C ILE A 35 4.87 -2.31 -5.86
N PRO A 36 6.17 -2.04 -5.59
CA PRO A 36 6.57 -1.71 -4.23
C PRO A 36 5.89 -0.48 -3.67
N ALA A 37 5.81 0.60 -4.46
CA ALA A 37 5.14 1.82 -4.03
C ALA A 37 3.65 1.59 -3.82
N THR A 38 3.01 0.87 -4.73
CA THR A 38 1.58 0.57 -4.63
C THR A 38 1.27 -0.22 -3.37
N ARG A 39 2.09 -1.25 -3.06
CA ARG A 39 1.90 -2.03 -1.82
C ARG A 39 2.08 -1.17 -0.57
N TRP A 40 3.04 -0.25 -0.60
CA TRP A 40 3.27 0.65 0.53
C TRP A 40 2.05 1.53 0.79
N TYR A 41 1.52 2.18 -0.24
CA TYR A 41 0.35 3.05 -0.08
C TYR A 41 -0.92 2.26 0.22
N LEU A 42 -1.03 1.04 -0.33
CA LEU A 42 -2.11 0.14 0.02
C LEU A 42 -2.07 -0.22 1.52
N ALA A 43 -0.88 -0.50 2.04
CA ALA A 43 -0.71 -0.77 3.47
C ALA A 43 -1.17 0.43 4.31
N LEU A 44 -0.81 1.64 3.90
CA LEU A 44 -1.26 2.85 4.60
C LEU A 44 -2.78 3.01 4.53
N GLY A 45 -3.38 2.67 3.40
CA GLY A 45 -4.83 2.68 3.24
C GLY A 45 -5.51 1.71 4.19
N TYR A 46 -4.97 0.52 4.33
CA TYR A 46 -5.52 -0.46 5.27
C TYR A 46 -5.41 0.01 6.71
N ILE A 47 -4.32 0.67 7.08
CA ILE A 47 -4.19 1.24 8.43
C ILE A 47 -5.28 2.29 8.67
N LYS A 48 -5.51 3.16 7.71
CA LYS A 48 -6.58 4.16 7.82
C LYS A 48 -7.96 3.52 7.93
N ALA A 49 -8.14 2.37 7.28
CA ALA A 49 -9.40 1.62 7.33
C ALA A 49 -9.55 0.81 8.62
N GLY A 50 -8.52 0.78 9.46
CA GLY A 50 -8.55 0.00 10.71
C GLY A 50 -8.24 -1.46 10.52
N ASP A 51 -7.67 -1.86 9.36
CA ASP A 51 -7.36 -3.25 9.06
C ASP A 51 -5.86 -3.51 9.14
N ALA A 52 -5.36 -3.67 10.35
CA ALA A 52 -3.94 -3.92 10.59
C ALA A 52 -3.48 -5.27 9.99
N THR A 53 -4.36 -6.26 9.95
CA THR A 53 -4.03 -7.58 9.42
C THR A 53 -3.67 -7.53 7.94
N LEU A 54 -4.50 -6.87 7.13
CA LEU A 54 -4.25 -6.72 5.71
C LEU A 54 -3.05 -5.79 5.45
N SER A 55 -2.89 -4.77 6.30
CA SER A 55 -1.72 -3.88 6.21
C SER A 55 -0.42 -4.66 6.41
N LYS A 56 -0.35 -5.48 7.46
CA LYS A 56 0.82 -6.31 7.75
C LYS A 56 1.17 -7.23 6.59
N LYS A 57 0.15 -7.80 5.95
CA LYS A 57 0.36 -8.68 4.80
C LYS A 57 1.12 -7.97 3.68
N GLN A 58 0.71 -6.74 3.36
CA GLN A 58 1.40 -5.96 2.33
C GLN A 58 2.81 -5.58 2.76
N LEU A 59 2.98 -5.18 4.02
CA LEU A 59 4.29 -4.79 4.54
C LEU A 59 5.28 -5.96 4.55
N LEU A 60 4.82 -7.16 4.88
CA LEU A 60 5.67 -8.35 4.83
C LEU A 60 6.12 -8.66 3.40
N LEU A 61 5.23 -8.49 2.42
CA LEU A 61 5.60 -8.68 1.02
C LEU A 61 6.64 -7.67 0.58
N ILE A 62 6.54 -6.43 1.04
CA ILE A 62 7.53 -5.40 0.75
C ILE A 62 8.87 -5.75 1.40
N GLU A 63 8.85 -6.19 2.65
CA GLU A 63 10.07 -6.54 3.38
C GLU A 63 10.85 -7.66 2.70
N GLN A 64 10.16 -8.58 2.05
CA GLN A 64 10.76 -9.71 1.36
C GLN A 64 11.39 -9.36 0.03
N THR A 65 11.17 -8.15 -0.46
CA THR A 65 11.71 -7.69 -1.74
C THR A 65 12.74 -6.60 -1.53
N ASP A 66 13.68 -6.50 -2.47
CA ASP A 66 14.69 -5.46 -2.44
C ASP A 66 14.12 -4.20 -3.09
N SER A 67 13.56 -3.31 -2.26
CA SER A 67 12.93 -2.10 -2.75
C SER A 67 13.24 -0.93 -1.82
N PRO A 68 13.04 0.33 -2.30
CA PRO A 68 13.24 1.51 -1.46
C PRO A 68 12.33 1.56 -0.23
N PHE A 69 11.23 0.80 -0.25
CA PHE A 69 10.26 0.80 0.85
C PHE A 69 10.53 -0.26 1.90
N ARG A 70 11.53 -1.12 1.68
CA ARG A 70 11.82 -2.25 2.57
C ARG A 70 12.07 -1.81 4.01
N LYS A 71 12.91 -0.80 4.19
CA LYS A 71 13.23 -0.28 5.52
C LYS A 71 12.01 0.33 6.20
N LYS A 72 11.25 1.14 5.45
CA LYS A 72 10.03 1.75 5.96
C LYS A 72 9.01 0.70 6.38
N ALA A 73 8.86 -0.35 5.57
CA ALA A 73 7.93 -1.44 5.88
C ALA A 73 8.33 -2.14 7.17
N ARG A 74 9.62 -2.40 7.35
CA ARG A 74 10.12 -3.05 8.56
C ARG A 74 9.83 -2.21 9.80
N MET A 75 10.07 -0.90 9.71
CA MET A 75 9.81 0.01 10.82
C MET A 75 8.33 0.08 11.18
N LEU A 76 7.47 0.14 10.16
CA LEU A 76 6.04 0.21 10.41
C LEU A 76 5.49 -1.10 10.99
N LEU A 77 6.03 -2.23 10.57
CA LEU A 77 5.64 -3.53 11.12
C LEU A 77 5.89 -3.62 12.63
N ARG A 78 6.95 -2.99 13.12
CA ARG A 78 7.23 -2.95 14.56
C ARG A 78 6.16 -2.19 15.34
N ASP A 79 5.58 -1.17 14.73
CA ASP A 79 4.62 -0.28 15.38
C ASP A 79 3.20 -0.81 15.35
N LEU A 80 2.92 -1.80 14.50
CA LEU A 80 1.58 -2.38 14.40
C LEU A 80 1.36 -3.47 15.43
N PRO A 81 0.14 -3.52 16.00
CA PRO A 81 -0.21 -4.53 17.01
C PRO A 81 -0.23 -5.97 16.46
#